data_3c24059e3829e93ffbfbcb701cbc6375
#
_entry.id   3c24059e3829e93ffbfbcb701cbc6375
#
_cell.length_a   1.000
_cell.length_b   1.000
_cell.length_c   1.000
_cell.angle_alpha   90.00
_cell.angle_beta   90.00
_cell.angle_gamma   90.00
#
_symmetry.space_group_name_H-M   'P 1'
#
loop_
_entity.id
_entity.type
_entity.pdbx_description
1 polymer ?
#
loop_
_entity_poly.entity_id
_entity_poly.type
_entity_poly.pdbx_seq_one_letter_code
_entity_poly.pdbx_strand_id
1 'polypeptide(L)'
;DTEAQKLIDYINRNKYNKSKKAQVDRSIQTLQTKFARDRAGENMKRYASQILNDSLRDFDATLNFNKSRDAGLTFVKYYGDVIPTTRELCRNLVNGVYNKRKGGLFTINEIKDLWQSRSWSGKKSGNPLVVRGGYNCRHQFSYVNPDWYDSKGELII
;
A
#
# COMPACT_ATOMS: atom_id res chain seq x y z
N ASP A 1 -5.09 -10.59 24.26
CA ASP A 1 -6.06 -9.58 24.73
C ASP A 1 -7.22 -9.49 23.73
N THR A 2 -8.40 -10.00 24.16
CA THR A 2 -9.62 -10.08 23.33
C THR A 2 -10.15 -8.70 22.90
N GLU A 3 -9.86 -7.67 23.66
CA GLU A 3 -10.32 -6.31 23.36
C GLU A 3 -9.48 -5.63 22.27
N ALA A 4 -8.17 -5.83 22.30
CA ALA A 4 -7.28 -5.38 21.23
C ALA A 4 -7.63 -6.08 19.90
N GLN A 5 -7.93 -7.39 19.94
CA GLN A 5 -8.35 -8.12 18.75
C GLN A 5 -9.66 -7.57 18.16
N LYS A 6 -10.65 -7.26 19.01
CA LYS A 6 -11.91 -6.63 18.57
C LYS A 6 -11.69 -5.29 17.87
N LEU A 7 -10.78 -4.45 18.39
CA LEU A 7 -10.43 -3.17 17.77
C LEU A 7 -9.73 -3.37 16.42
N ILE A 8 -8.80 -4.30 16.32
CA ILE A 8 -8.12 -4.66 15.07
C ILE A 8 -9.14 -5.13 14.03
N ASP A 9 -10.06 -6.01 14.40
CA ASP A 9 -11.09 -6.53 13.51
C ASP A 9 -12.06 -5.44 13.05
N TYR A 10 -12.41 -4.50 13.95
CA TYR A 10 -13.22 -3.34 13.61
C TYR A 10 -12.51 -2.43 12.60
N ILE A 11 -11.24 -2.10 12.83
CA ILE A 11 -10.42 -1.30 11.92
C ILE A 11 -10.35 -1.97 10.55
N ASN A 12 -10.02 -3.25 10.51
CA ASN A 12 -9.88 -4.01 9.26
C ASN A 12 -11.18 -4.05 8.43
N ARG A 13 -12.33 -4.15 9.09
CA ARG A 13 -13.64 -4.15 8.42
C ARG A 13 -14.08 -2.77 7.92
N ASN A 14 -13.64 -1.71 8.56
CA ASN A 14 -14.18 -0.37 8.32
C ASN A 14 -13.17 0.65 7.77
N LYS A 15 -11.90 0.27 7.58
CA LYS A 15 -10.80 1.16 7.16
C LYS A 15 -11.05 1.92 5.84
N TYR A 16 -11.90 1.39 4.99
CA TYR A 16 -12.26 2.01 3.70
C TYR A 16 -13.62 2.73 3.70
N ASN A 17 -14.32 2.72 4.83
CA ASN A 17 -15.64 3.35 4.94
C ASN A 17 -15.49 4.80 5.39
N LYS A 18 -15.72 5.75 4.46
CA LYS A 18 -15.62 7.20 4.72
C LYS A 18 -16.49 7.67 5.88
N SER A 19 -17.71 7.13 6.03
CA SER A 19 -18.63 7.52 7.11
C SER A 19 -18.17 7.06 8.50
N LYS A 20 -17.27 6.08 8.57
CA LYS A 20 -16.74 5.52 9.82
C LYS A 20 -15.32 5.97 10.12
N LYS A 21 -14.75 6.87 9.31
CA LYS A 21 -13.36 7.34 9.47
C LYS A 21 -13.04 7.79 10.89
N ALA A 22 -13.87 8.65 11.48
CA ALA A 22 -13.64 9.15 12.84
C ALA A 22 -13.68 8.05 13.92
N GLN A 23 -14.48 6.99 13.71
CA GLN A 23 -14.52 5.84 14.63
C GLN A 23 -13.30 4.95 14.45
N VAL A 24 -12.85 4.75 13.21
CA VAL A 24 -11.61 4.03 12.89
C VAL A 24 -10.41 4.73 13.52
N ASP A 25 -10.30 6.05 13.37
CA ASP A 25 -9.22 6.86 13.95
C ASP A 25 -9.20 6.76 15.48
N ARG A 26 -10.36 6.82 16.14
CA ARG A 26 -10.49 6.61 17.59
C ARG A 26 -10.07 5.20 18.02
N SER A 27 -10.47 4.16 17.29
CA SER A 27 -10.07 2.79 17.58
C SER A 27 -8.56 2.60 17.46
N ILE A 28 -7.95 3.26 16.47
CA ILE A 28 -6.50 3.30 16.28
C ILE A 28 -5.81 3.97 17.48
N GLN A 29 -6.28 5.13 17.92
CA GLN A 29 -5.74 5.83 19.08
C GLN A 29 -5.87 5.00 20.37
N THR A 30 -7.01 4.33 20.55
CA THR A 30 -7.24 3.44 21.71
C THR A 30 -6.24 2.29 21.71
N LEU A 31 -5.99 1.65 20.57
CA LEU A 31 -4.95 0.62 20.43
C LEU A 31 -3.56 1.16 20.75
N GLN A 32 -3.20 2.33 20.22
CA GLN A 32 -1.91 2.96 20.51
C GLN A 32 -1.72 3.22 22.02
N THR A 33 -2.75 3.76 22.68
CA THR A 33 -2.70 4.05 24.13
C THR A 33 -2.59 2.76 24.95
N LYS A 34 -3.34 1.72 24.56
CA LYS A 34 -3.34 0.44 25.25
C LYS A 34 -1.97 -0.24 25.17
N PHE A 35 -1.39 -0.28 23.97
CA PHE A 35 -0.05 -0.87 23.75
C PHE A 35 1.09 -0.01 24.34
N ALA A 36 0.91 1.30 24.42
CA ALA A 36 1.90 2.18 25.09
C ALA A 36 1.97 1.95 26.60
N ARG A 37 0.89 1.48 27.25
CA ARG A 37 0.83 1.16 28.68
C ARG A 37 1.37 -0.23 29.01
N ASP A 38 1.43 -1.11 28.04
CA ASP A 38 1.89 -2.48 28.25
C ASP A 38 3.42 -2.52 28.24
N ARG A 39 4.04 -2.62 29.43
CA ARG A 39 5.50 -2.63 29.60
C ARG A 39 6.19 -3.88 29.01
N ALA A 40 5.43 -4.88 28.60
CA ALA A 40 5.97 -6.15 28.11
C ALA A 40 6.49 -6.10 26.67
N GLY A 41 6.44 -4.97 25.95
CA GLY A 41 6.80 -5.13 24.60
C GLY A 41 7.13 -3.91 23.74
N GLU A 42 8.41 -3.54 23.63
CA GLU A 42 8.89 -2.81 22.44
C GLU A 42 8.49 -3.52 21.14
N ASN A 43 8.40 -4.85 21.16
CA ASN A 43 7.91 -5.66 20.04
C ASN A 43 6.42 -5.41 19.75
N MET A 44 5.58 -5.28 20.76
CA MET A 44 4.15 -5.00 20.61
C MET A 44 3.90 -3.57 20.11
N LYS A 45 4.66 -2.58 20.61
CA LYS A 45 4.63 -1.20 20.09
C LYS A 45 5.02 -1.13 18.62
N ARG A 46 6.05 -1.87 18.24
CA ARG A 46 6.52 -1.97 16.85
C ARG A 46 5.46 -2.59 15.95
N TYR A 47 4.80 -3.66 16.40
CA TYR A 47 3.71 -4.33 15.67
C TYR A 47 2.49 -3.42 15.52
N ALA A 48 2.05 -2.76 16.60
CA ALA A 48 0.93 -1.83 16.55
C ALA A 48 1.19 -0.64 15.61
N SER A 49 2.38 -0.06 15.66
CA SER A 49 2.80 1.02 14.76
C SER A 49 2.83 0.55 13.30
N GLN A 50 3.27 -0.67 13.04
CA GLN A 50 3.28 -1.24 11.70
C GLN A 50 1.86 -1.43 11.15
N ILE A 51 0.96 -2.03 11.93
CA ILE A 51 -0.46 -2.23 11.56
C ILE A 51 -1.12 -0.88 11.26
N LEU A 52 -0.87 0.12 12.10
CA LEU A 52 -1.40 1.47 11.93
C LEU A 52 -0.90 2.10 10.64
N ASN A 53 0.40 2.12 10.42
CA ASN A 53 1.02 2.70 9.24
C ASN A 53 0.56 2.00 7.95
N ASP A 54 0.47 0.68 7.95
CA ASP A 54 -0.04 -0.08 6.81
C ASP A 54 -1.52 0.27 6.54
N SER A 55 -2.35 0.40 7.58
CA SER A 55 -3.77 0.76 7.43
C SER A 55 -3.98 2.16 6.89
N LEU A 56 -3.21 3.14 7.35
CA LEU A 56 -3.27 4.51 6.82
C LEU A 56 -2.84 4.57 5.36
N ARG A 57 -1.75 3.89 5.01
CA ARG A 57 -1.26 3.82 3.63
C ARG A 57 -2.23 3.10 2.69
N ASP A 58 -2.86 2.03 3.15
CA ASP A 58 -3.89 1.32 2.39
C ASP A 58 -5.13 2.22 2.18
N PHE A 59 -5.49 3.02 3.17
CA PHE A 59 -6.59 3.99 3.06
C PHE A 59 -6.27 5.07 2.01
N ASP A 60 -5.11 5.70 2.09
CA ASP A 60 -4.67 6.71 1.11
C ASP A 60 -4.58 6.12 -0.30
N ALA A 61 -4.02 4.92 -0.43
CA ALA A 61 -3.94 4.21 -1.71
C ALA A 61 -5.34 3.91 -2.28
N THR A 62 -6.33 3.58 -1.43
CA THR A 62 -7.71 3.35 -1.85
C THR A 62 -8.36 4.62 -2.36
N LEU A 63 -8.17 5.75 -1.66
CA LEU A 63 -8.69 7.05 -2.12
C LEU A 63 -8.11 7.45 -3.47
N ASN A 64 -6.80 7.30 -3.63
CA ASN A 64 -6.09 7.62 -4.87
C ASN A 64 -6.53 6.69 -6.01
N PHE A 65 -6.69 5.39 -5.75
CA PHE A 65 -7.20 4.42 -6.72
C PHE A 65 -8.61 4.81 -7.20
N ASN A 66 -9.53 5.12 -6.30
CA ASN A 66 -10.90 5.48 -6.67
C ASN A 66 -10.95 6.78 -7.49
N LYS A 67 -10.23 7.82 -7.05
CA LYS A 67 -10.16 9.10 -7.79
C LYS A 67 -9.59 8.91 -9.19
N SER A 68 -8.53 8.12 -9.31
CA SER A 68 -7.84 7.89 -10.58
C SER A 68 -8.67 7.04 -11.54
N ARG A 69 -9.40 6.05 -11.01
CA ARG A 69 -10.37 5.27 -11.79
C ARG A 69 -11.49 6.16 -12.32
N ASP A 70 -12.04 7.03 -11.48
CA ASP A 70 -13.10 7.97 -11.86
C ASP A 70 -12.61 8.98 -12.92
N ALA A 71 -11.30 9.29 -12.92
CA ALA A 71 -10.63 10.11 -13.94
C ALA A 71 -10.19 9.31 -15.18
N GLY A 72 -10.44 7.99 -15.24
CA GLY A 72 -10.09 7.15 -16.39
C GLY A 72 -8.60 6.87 -16.55
N LEU A 73 -7.77 7.08 -15.52
CA LEU A 73 -6.33 6.82 -15.60
C LEU A 73 -6.04 5.32 -15.52
N THR A 74 -5.32 4.83 -16.52
CA THR A 74 -5.01 3.39 -16.69
C THR A 74 -3.55 3.04 -16.49
N PHE A 75 -2.68 4.06 -16.35
CA PHE A 75 -1.25 3.90 -16.12
C PHE A 75 -0.88 4.31 -14.70
N VAL A 76 0.10 3.60 -14.15
CA VAL A 76 0.63 3.83 -12.81
C VAL A 76 2.16 3.81 -12.84
N LYS A 77 2.77 4.65 -12.04
CA LYS A 77 4.19 4.64 -11.75
C LYS A 77 4.41 4.12 -10.34
N TYR A 78 5.23 3.08 -10.19
CA TYR A 78 5.62 2.57 -8.89
C TYR A 78 6.89 3.27 -8.43
N TYR A 79 6.86 3.87 -7.26
CA TYR A 79 7.98 4.64 -6.74
C TYR A 79 8.17 4.48 -5.24
N GLY A 80 9.35 4.80 -4.77
CA GLY A 80 9.79 4.77 -3.39
C GLY A 80 11.28 4.46 -3.32
N ASP A 81 11.88 4.73 -2.16
CA ASP A 81 13.30 4.52 -1.94
C ASP A 81 13.66 3.03 -1.91
N VAL A 82 14.70 2.68 -2.64
CA VAL A 82 15.29 1.34 -2.64
C VAL A 82 16.43 1.31 -1.63
N ILE A 83 16.21 0.57 -0.55
CA ILE A 83 17.20 0.33 0.52
C ILE A 83 17.62 -1.14 0.53
N PRO A 84 18.70 -1.53 1.25
CA PRO A 84 19.18 -2.93 1.27
C PRO A 84 18.10 -3.95 1.64
N THR A 85 17.15 -3.59 2.51
CA THR A 85 16.05 -4.45 2.95
C THR A 85 14.81 -4.37 2.06
N THR A 86 14.85 -3.62 0.96
CA THR A 86 13.74 -3.55 -0.01
C THR A 86 13.52 -4.91 -0.65
N ARG A 87 12.26 -5.39 -0.64
CA ARG A 87 11.88 -6.64 -1.31
C ARG A 87 12.25 -6.60 -2.79
N GLU A 88 12.70 -7.73 -3.29
CA GLU A 88 13.06 -7.87 -4.71
C GLU A 88 11.93 -7.42 -5.65
N LEU A 89 10.68 -7.82 -5.37
CA LEU A 89 9.52 -7.36 -6.12
C LEU A 89 9.45 -5.83 -6.22
N CYS A 90 9.57 -5.14 -5.09
CA CYS A 90 9.47 -3.67 -5.06
C CYS A 90 10.64 -3.01 -5.79
N ARG A 91 11.84 -3.53 -5.62
CA ARG A 91 13.04 -3.08 -6.34
C ARG A 91 12.87 -3.22 -7.85
N ASN A 92 12.40 -4.38 -8.30
CA ASN A 92 12.20 -4.66 -9.72
C ASN A 92 11.07 -3.83 -10.33
N LEU A 93 10.01 -3.53 -9.55
CA LEU A 93 8.95 -2.62 -9.98
C LEU A 93 9.46 -1.18 -10.13
N VAL A 94 10.18 -0.65 -9.14
CA VAL A 94 10.75 0.71 -9.22
C VAL A 94 11.70 0.85 -10.40
N ASN A 95 12.50 -0.18 -10.67
CA ASN A 95 13.48 -0.19 -11.77
C ASN A 95 12.89 -0.57 -13.14
N GLY A 96 11.59 -0.86 -13.23
CA GLY A 96 10.94 -1.22 -14.48
C GLY A 96 11.40 -2.56 -15.09
N VAL A 97 11.94 -3.48 -14.27
CA VAL A 97 12.51 -4.75 -14.75
C VAL A 97 11.47 -5.64 -15.42
N TYR A 98 10.22 -5.62 -14.96
CA TYR A 98 9.19 -6.56 -15.41
C TYR A 98 8.60 -6.26 -16.78
N ASN A 99 8.66 -5.01 -17.24
CA ASN A 99 8.08 -4.62 -18.54
C ASN A 99 9.06 -3.84 -19.42
N LYS A 100 10.31 -3.70 -18.99
CA LYS A 100 11.38 -2.99 -19.71
C LYS A 100 11.10 -1.48 -19.96
N ARG A 101 10.09 -0.90 -19.32
CA ARG A 101 9.85 0.54 -19.34
C ARG A 101 10.62 1.22 -18.21
N LYS A 102 11.18 2.38 -18.51
CA LYS A 102 11.94 3.15 -17.52
C LYS A 102 11.05 3.65 -16.38
N GLY A 103 11.63 3.74 -15.18
CA GLY A 103 11.04 4.44 -14.05
C GLY A 103 9.79 3.81 -13.43
N GLY A 104 9.62 2.48 -13.57
CA GLY A 104 8.52 1.77 -12.89
C GLY A 104 7.13 2.09 -13.44
N LEU A 105 7.02 2.43 -14.72
CA LEU A 105 5.75 2.71 -15.40
C LEU A 105 5.07 1.42 -15.84
N PHE A 106 3.82 1.21 -15.42
CA PHE A 106 3.02 0.01 -15.72
C PHE A 106 1.59 0.39 -16.08
N THR A 107 0.91 -0.47 -16.82
CA THR A 107 -0.55 -0.45 -16.86
C THR A 107 -1.13 -1.10 -15.60
N ILE A 108 -2.37 -0.73 -15.24
CA ILE A 108 -3.09 -1.35 -14.12
C ILE A 108 -3.20 -2.88 -14.32
N ASN A 109 -3.40 -3.34 -15.55
CA ASN A 109 -3.52 -4.77 -15.86
C ASN A 109 -2.18 -5.50 -15.66
N GLU A 110 -1.07 -4.95 -16.11
CA GLU A 110 0.26 -5.52 -15.85
C GLU A 110 0.53 -5.69 -14.34
N ILE A 111 0.12 -4.73 -13.51
CA ILE A 111 0.24 -4.87 -12.05
C ILE A 111 -0.65 -5.99 -11.52
N LYS A 112 -1.89 -6.11 -11.98
CA LYS A 112 -2.79 -7.19 -11.55
C LYS A 112 -2.24 -8.57 -11.92
N ASP A 113 -1.72 -8.73 -13.14
CA ASP A 113 -1.15 -9.98 -13.63
C ASP A 113 0.11 -10.36 -12.85
N LEU A 114 0.98 -9.39 -12.55
CA LEU A 114 2.16 -9.61 -11.70
C LEU A 114 1.76 -10.08 -10.29
N TRP A 115 0.70 -9.52 -9.71
CA TRP A 115 0.22 -9.93 -8.39
C TRP A 115 -0.38 -11.33 -8.38
N GLN A 116 -1.10 -11.71 -9.43
CA GLN A 116 -1.70 -13.05 -9.56
C GLN A 116 -0.63 -14.12 -9.77
N SER A 117 0.36 -13.82 -10.63
CA SER A 117 1.37 -14.80 -11.05
C SER A 117 2.53 -14.97 -10.07
N ARG A 118 2.70 -14.10 -9.09
CA ARG A 118 3.87 -14.09 -8.19
C ARG A 118 3.49 -14.23 -6.73
N SER A 119 4.39 -14.86 -5.97
CA SER A 119 4.32 -14.95 -4.51
C SER A 119 5.61 -14.41 -3.89
N TRP A 120 5.49 -13.79 -2.70
CA TRP A 120 6.65 -13.29 -1.94
C TRP A 120 6.29 -13.20 -0.46
N SER A 121 7.30 -13.14 0.40
CA SER A 121 7.11 -12.97 1.84
C SER A 121 6.46 -11.63 2.17
N GLY A 122 5.40 -11.66 2.97
CA GLY A 122 4.64 -10.48 3.36
C GLY A 122 3.65 -9.97 2.31
N LYS A 123 3.32 -10.78 1.30
CA LYS A 123 2.22 -10.47 0.37
C LYS A 123 0.90 -10.36 1.14
N LYS A 124 0.14 -9.31 0.86
CA LYS A 124 -1.23 -9.13 1.40
C LYS A 124 -2.25 -9.52 0.36
N SER A 125 -3.36 -10.11 0.80
CA SER A 125 -4.55 -10.25 -0.03
C SER A 125 -5.20 -8.89 -0.28
N GLY A 126 -5.89 -8.73 -1.42
CA GLY A 126 -6.63 -7.53 -1.78
C GLY A 126 -6.25 -6.94 -3.12
N ASN A 127 -6.70 -5.71 -3.39
CA ASN A 127 -6.38 -5.00 -4.62
C ASN A 127 -4.88 -4.68 -4.67
N PRO A 128 -4.13 -5.13 -5.68
CA PRO A 128 -2.69 -4.88 -5.81
C PRO A 128 -2.30 -3.41 -5.72
N LEU A 129 -3.11 -2.52 -6.28
CA LEU A 129 -2.85 -1.08 -6.30
C LEU A 129 -3.03 -0.42 -4.92
N VAL A 130 -3.73 -1.10 -4.02
CA VAL A 130 -3.94 -0.67 -2.63
C VAL A 130 -2.89 -1.32 -1.72
N VAL A 131 -2.74 -2.65 -1.79
CA VAL A 131 -1.85 -3.40 -0.89
C VAL A 131 -0.37 -3.32 -1.29
N ARG A 132 -0.07 -2.90 -2.51
CA ARG A 132 1.29 -2.63 -3.02
C ARG A 132 2.22 -3.84 -2.83
N GLY A 133 3.41 -3.68 -2.26
CA GLY A 133 4.32 -4.78 -1.93
C GLY A 133 3.94 -5.62 -0.71
N GLY A 134 2.78 -5.34 -0.09
CA GLY A 134 2.28 -6.07 1.08
C GLY A 134 2.62 -5.41 2.42
N TYR A 135 2.74 -6.21 3.48
CA TYR A 135 3.00 -5.70 4.83
C TYR A 135 4.27 -4.86 4.91
N ASN A 136 4.18 -3.73 5.61
CA ASN A 136 5.29 -2.79 5.81
C ASN A 136 5.92 -2.26 4.50
N CYS A 137 5.13 -2.20 3.42
CA CYS A 137 5.58 -1.63 2.16
C CYS A 137 5.59 -0.10 2.22
N ARG A 138 6.72 0.52 1.89
CA ARG A 138 6.89 1.99 1.88
C ARG A 138 6.69 2.61 0.50
N HIS A 139 6.60 1.78 -0.54
CA HIS A 139 6.41 2.22 -1.92
C HIS A 139 4.95 2.56 -2.20
N GLN A 140 4.71 3.35 -3.25
CA GLN A 140 3.40 3.83 -3.62
C GLN A 140 3.21 3.77 -5.15
N PHE A 141 1.95 3.80 -5.58
CA PHE A 141 1.56 4.04 -6.96
C PHE A 141 1.14 5.50 -7.15
N SER A 142 1.70 6.16 -8.16
CA SER A 142 1.19 7.40 -8.72
C SER A 142 0.47 7.09 -10.01
N TYR A 143 -0.74 7.59 -10.18
CA TYR A 143 -1.50 7.45 -11.42
C TYR A 143 -1.10 8.56 -12.37
N VAL A 144 -0.83 8.21 -13.61
CA VAL A 144 -0.29 9.12 -14.60
C VAL A 144 -1.09 9.06 -15.90
N ASN A 145 -1.11 10.18 -16.63
CA ASN A 145 -1.66 10.20 -17.97
C ASN A 145 -0.70 9.47 -18.93
N PRO A 146 -1.17 8.44 -19.66
CA PRO A 146 -0.34 7.70 -20.61
C PRO A 146 0.26 8.61 -21.69
N ASP A 147 -0.43 9.67 -22.09
CA ASP A 147 0.01 10.60 -23.15
C ASP A 147 1.29 11.38 -22.79
N TRP A 148 1.70 11.36 -21.52
CA TRP A 148 2.94 12.00 -21.07
C TRP A 148 4.19 11.14 -21.23
N TYR A 149 4.02 9.89 -21.68
CA TYR A 149 5.12 8.94 -21.78
C TYR A 149 5.17 8.28 -23.14
N ASP A 150 6.38 8.05 -23.65
CA ASP A 150 6.61 7.27 -24.86
C ASP A 150 6.47 5.75 -24.59
N SER A 151 6.63 4.96 -25.66
CA SER A 151 6.57 3.48 -25.58
C SER A 151 7.66 2.87 -24.68
N LYS A 152 8.74 3.60 -24.40
CA LYS A 152 9.83 3.20 -23.49
C LYS A 152 9.63 3.64 -22.07
N GLY A 153 8.56 4.41 -21.77
CA GLY A 153 8.27 4.97 -20.48
C GLY A 153 9.09 6.22 -20.14
N GLU A 154 9.61 6.91 -21.15
CA GLU A 154 10.26 8.20 -20.97
C GLU A 154 9.24 9.34 -21.05
N LEU A 155 9.41 10.35 -20.19
CA LEU A 155 8.55 11.53 -20.16
C LEU A 155 8.80 12.36 -21.43
N ILE A 156 7.73 12.72 -22.15
CA ILE A 156 7.79 13.43 -23.44
C ILE A 156 7.23 14.86 -23.42
N ILE A 157 6.88 15.38 -22.21
CA ILE A 157 6.43 16.75 -21.97
C ILE A 157 7.51 17.59 -21.32
#